data_c1948d60e64b183d0a6a8259a8c3a731
#
_entry.id   c1948d60e64b183d0a6a8259a8c3a731
#
_cell.length_a   1.000
_cell.length_b   1.000
_cell.length_c   1.000
_cell.angle_alpha   90.00
_cell.angle_beta   90.00
_cell.angle_gamma   90.00
#
_symmetry.space_group_name_H-M   'P 1'
#
loop_
_entity.id
_entity.type
_entity.pdbx_description
1 polymer ?
#
loop_
_entity_poly.entity_id
_entity_poly.type
_entity_poly.pdbx_seq_one_letter_code
_entity_poly.pdbx_strand_id
1 'polypeptide(L)'
;NKFIVQYELEQTLKERRIRELLNSIKNGLYAQSSGEANSIIPLFLIAGAVKVPSPVFHPYIDVRKEEGLWKVIGVGDALKNSWIDGKVYIKDCERLKLNEKDKIKDKIVDDWNELLREIGIKTDENQKQEN
;
A
#
# COMPACT_ATOMS: atom_id res chain seq x y z
N ASN A 1 27.07 -5.80 24.79
CA ASN A 1 26.28 -4.58 24.86
C ASN A 1 24.78 -4.81 24.81
N LYS A 2 24.19 -4.82 26.00
CA LYS A 2 22.74 -5.02 26.19
C LYS A 2 21.88 -3.99 25.45
N PHE A 3 22.34 -2.76 25.29
CA PHE A 3 21.59 -1.69 24.61
C PHE A 3 21.46 -1.91 23.09
N ILE A 4 22.50 -2.39 22.42
CA ILE A 4 22.47 -2.63 20.96
C ILE A 4 21.53 -3.80 20.67
N VAL A 5 21.61 -4.89 21.42
CA VAL A 5 20.74 -6.07 21.25
C VAL A 5 19.28 -5.72 21.47
N GLN A 6 18.97 -4.94 22.51
CA GLN A 6 17.62 -4.49 22.83
C GLN A 6 17.05 -3.57 21.74
N TYR A 7 17.85 -2.67 21.20
CA TYR A 7 17.47 -1.80 20.08
C TYR A 7 17.14 -2.59 18.81
N GLU A 8 17.94 -3.58 18.47
CA GLU A 8 17.71 -4.46 17.32
C GLU A 8 16.42 -5.26 17.45
N LEU A 9 16.13 -5.80 18.64
CA LEU A 9 14.87 -6.51 18.94
C LEU A 9 13.66 -5.58 18.81
N GLU A 10 13.73 -4.36 19.33
CA GLU A 10 12.67 -3.37 19.22
C GLU A 10 12.43 -2.97 17.76
N GLN A 11 13.49 -2.79 16.97
CA GLN A 11 13.39 -2.47 15.56
C GLN A 11 12.72 -3.61 14.77
N THR A 12 13.08 -4.85 15.03
CA THR A 12 12.49 -6.05 14.41
C THR A 12 11.00 -6.17 14.75
N LEU A 13 10.61 -5.94 16.01
CA LEU A 13 9.22 -5.93 16.43
C LEU A 13 8.43 -4.81 15.78
N LYS A 14 9.02 -3.62 15.65
CA LYS A 14 8.42 -2.47 14.99
C LYS A 14 8.15 -2.74 13.52
N GLU A 15 9.13 -3.27 12.79
CA GLU A 15 8.99 -3.63 11.38
C GLU A 15 7.91 -4.70 11.18
N ARG A 16 7.87 -5.71 12.04
CA ARG A 16 6.83 -6.74 12.02
C ARG A 16 5.44 -6.17 12.21
N ARG A 17 5.25 -5.27 13.18
CA ARG A 17 3.97 -4.62 13.44
C ARG A 17 3.53 -3.74 12.27
N ILE A 18 4.44 -2.98 11.67
CA ILE A 18 4.17 -2.16 10.49
C ILE A 18 3.75 -3.06 9.33
N ARG A 19 4.46 -4.15 9.07
CA ARG A 19 4.13 -5.11 8.02
C ARG A 19 2.74 -5.72 8.23
N GLU A 20 2.44 -6.18 9.43
CA GLU A 20 1.14 -6.76 9.78
C GLU A 20 0.00 -5.75 9.58
N LEU A 21 0.21 -4.49 9.99
CA LEU A 21 -0.75 -3.42 9.80
C LEU A 21 -0.99 -3.15 8.31
N LEU A 22 0.07 -2.99 7.52
CA LEU A 22 -0.03 -2.75 6.08
C LEU A 22 -0.69 -3.90 5.34
N ASN A 23 -0.37 -5.14 5.70
CA ASN A 23 -1.02 -6.33 5.13
C ASN A 23 -2.52 -6.38 5.47
N SER A 24 -2.89 -6.00 6.68
CA SER A 24 -4.29 -5.92 7.10
C SER A 24 -5.07 -4.87 6.31
N ILE A 25 -4.49 -3.71 6.06
CA ILE A 25 -5.10 -2.66 5.23
C ILE A 25 -5.29 -3.13 3.80
N LYS A 26 -4.27 -3.77 3.22
CA LYS A 26 -4.31 -4.30 1.85
C LYS A 26 -5.37 -5.39 1.69
N ASN A 27 -5.44 -6.33 2.62
CA ASN A 27 -6.31 -7.50 2.54
C ASN A 27 -7.74 -7.22 3.00
N GLY A 28 -7.93 -6.16 3.79
CA GLY A 28 -9.21 -5.81 4.39
C GLY A 28 -9.24 -6.06 5.88
N LEU A 29 -10.14 -5.35 6.52
CA LEU A 29 -10.36 -5.41 7.96
C LEU A 29 -11.73 -6.03 8.24
N TYR A 30 -11.79 -6.91 9.21
CA TYR A 30 -13.02 -7.49 9.72
C TYR A 30 -13.21 -7.08 11.18
N ALA A 31 -14.37 -6.55 11.49
CA ALA A 31 -14.74 -6.21 12.84
C ALA A 31 -16.15 -6.74 13.14
N GLN A 32 -16.29 -7.39 14.28
CA GLN A 32 -17.59 -7.82 14.79
C GLN A 32 -17.92 -7.00 16.03
N SER A 33 -19.06 -6.33 16.00
CA SER A 33 -19.56 -5.54 17.11
C SER A 33 -21.05 -5.78 17.28
N SER A 34 -21.47 -6.07 18.51
CA SER A 34 -22.90 -6.16 18.90
C SER A 34 -23.76 -7.03 17.98
N GLY A 35 -23.24 -8.17 17.54
CA GLY A 35 -23.97 -9.12 16.68
C GLY A 35 -23.94 -8.78 15.18
N GLU A 36 -23.35 -7.68 14.79
CA GLU A 36 -23.14 -7.33 13.39
C GLU A 36 -21.69 -7.59 12.96
N ALA A 37 -21.52 -8.23 11.81
CA ALA A 37 -20.23 -8.43 11.20
C ALA A 37 -19.98 -7.33 10.15
N ASN A 38 -18.95 -6.53 10.37
CA ASN A 38 -18.53 -5.48 9.44
C ASN A 38 -17.20 -5.85 8.82
N SER A 39 -17.13 -5.79 7.49
CA SER A 39 -15.88 -5.98 6.76
C SER A 39 -15.60 -4.76 5.90
N ILE A 40 -14.34 -4.33 5.92
CA ILE A 40 -13.82 -3.24 5.08
C ILE A 40 -12.79 -3.85 4.13
N ILE A 41 -13.18 -4.03 2.88
CA ILE A 41 -12.31 -4.56 1.83
C ILE A 41 -12.03 -3.45 0.83
N PRO A 42 -10.77 -3.07 0.61
CA PRO A 42 -10.46 -2.04 -0.36
C PRO A 42 -10.70 -2.54 -1.79
N LEU A 43 -11.55 -1.86 -2.53
CA LEU A 43 -11.75 -2.11 -3.96
C LEU A 43 -10.64 -1.48 -4.81
N PHE A 44 -10.10 -0.38 -4.33
CA PHE A 44 -8.93 0.27 -4.91
C PHE A 44 -7.96 0.67 -3.80
N LEU A 45 -6.69 0.38 -4.00
CA LEU A 45 -5.63 0.74 -3.07
C LEU A 45 -4.44 1.27 -3.86
N ILE A 46 -3.92 2.41 -3.45
CA ILE A 46 -2.62 2.92 -3.87
C ILE A 46 -1.73 3.08 -2.64
N ALA A 47 -0.53 2.58 -2.72
CA ALA A 47 0.43 2.64 -1.63
C ALA A 47 1.83 2.91 -2.15
N GLY A 48 2.56 3.77 -1.45
CA GLY A 48 3.93 4.13 -1.78
C GLY A 48 4.57 4.94 -0.67
N ALA A 49 5.89 5.08 -0.74
CA ALA A 49 6.62 5.94 0.17
C ALA A 49 6.51 7.40 -0.28
N VAL A 50 6.47 8.31 0.66
CA VAL A 50 6.45 9.74 0.43
C VAL A 50 7.54 10.43 1.24
N LYS A 51 8.09 11.50 0.69
CA LYS A 51 9.17 12.27 1.31
C LYS A 51 8.68 13.20 2.42
N VAL A 52 7.39 13.46 2.47
CA VAL A 52 6.75 14.36 3.44
C VAL A 52 5.53 13.67 4.06
N PRO A 53 5.22 13.89 5.33
CA PRO A 53 4.06 13.30 6.00
C PRO A 53 2.77 14.04 5.59
N SER A 54 2.38 13.91 4.34
CA SER A 54 1.20 14.55 3.78
C SER A 54 0.42 13.59 2.88
N PRO A 55 -0.90 13.70 2.80
CA PRO A 55 -1.73 12.87 1.93
C PRO A 55 -1.57 13.25 0.45
N VAL A 56 -0.51 12.78 -0.17
CA VAL A 56 -0.11 13.15 -1.54
C VAL A 56 -1.11 12.69 -2.60
N PHE A 57 -1.75 11.54 -2.41
CA PHE A 57 -2.63 10.95 -3.42
C PHE A 57 -4.03 11.57 -3.42
N HIS A 58 -4.55 11.91 -2.26
CA HIS A 58 -5.93 12.35 -2.07
C HIS A 58 -6.35 13.54 -2.97
N PRO A 59 -5.54 14.58 -3.17
CA PRO A 59 -5.94 15.72 -3.98
C PRO A 59 -6.12 15.43 -5.47
N TYR A 60 -5.50 14.37 -5.98
CA TYR A 60 -5.48 14.04 -7.40
C TYR A 60 -6.47 12.96 -7.80
N ILE A 61 -6.74 12.02 -6.90
CA ILE A 61 -7.50 10.81 -7.23
C ILE A 61 -8.99 11.05 -7.07
N ASP A 62 -9.74 10.67 -8.09
CA ASP A 62 -11.20 10.74 -8.09
C ASP A 62 -11.78 9.47 -8.70
N VAL A 63 -13.04 9.22 -8.42
CA VAL A 63 -13.80 8.11 -8.98
C VAL A 63 -14.89 8.65 -9.87
N ARG A 64 -14.92 8.21 -11.11
CA ARG A 64 -15.88 8.67 -12.12
C ARG A 64 -16.61 7.50 -12.75
N LYS A 65 -17.89 7.68 -12.98
CA LYS A 65 -18.71 6.75 -13.75
C LYS A 65 -18.72 7.17 -15.22
N GLU A 66 -18.21 6.30 -16.09
CA GLU A 66 -18.20 6.48 -17.53
C GLU A 66 -18.79 5.24 -18.21
N GLU A 67 -19.76 5.42 -19.08
CA GLU A 67 -20.40 4.33 -19.83
C GLU A 67 -20.91 3.18 -18.92
N GLY A 68 -21.42 3.51 -17.75
CA GLY A 68 -21.90 2.52 -16.77
C GLY A 68 -20.83 1.85 -15.92
N LEU A 69 -19.56 2.14 -16.16
CA LEU A 69 -18.44 1.59 -15.42
C LEU A 69 -17.80 2.61 -14.48
N TRP A 70 -17.40 2.16 -13.31
CA TRP A 70 -16.65 3.00 -12.37
C TRP A 70 -15.16 2.94 -12.68
N LYS A 71 -14.52 4.09 -12.77
CA LYS A 71 -13.10 4.23 -13.06
C LYS A 71 -12.41 5.15 -12.06
N VAL A 72 -11.19 4.82 -11.69
CA VAL A 72 -10.30 5.69 -10.91
C VAL A 72 -9.49 6.54 -11.88
N ILE A 73 -9.50 7.83 -11.68
CA ILE A 73 -8.79 8.82 -12.50
C ILE A 73 -7.86 9.67 -11.65
N GLY A 74 -6.92 10.34 -12.28
CA GLY A 74 -5.99 11.27 -11.64
C GLY A 74 -4.72 10.63 -11.06
N VAL A 75 -4.59 9.31 -11.13
CA VAL A 75 -3.39 8.61 -10.61
C VAL A 75 -2.13 9.02 -11.37
N GLY A 76 -2.20 9.17 -12.69
CA GLY A 76 -1.07 9.62 -13.49
C GLY A 76 -0.53 10.98 -13.06
N ASP A 77 -1.40 11.91 -12.75
CA ASP A 77 -1.02 13.23 -12.24
C ASP A 77 -0.45 13.16 -10.83
N ALA A 78 -1.04 12.32 -9.97
CA ALA A 78 -0.50 12.07 -8.63
C ALA A 78 0.94 11.54 -8.68
N LEU A 79 1.24 10.63 -9.60
CA LEU A 79 2.56 10.02 -9.73
C LEU A 79 3.63 10.96 -10.32
N LYS A 80 3.25 12.11 -10.84
CA LYS A 80 4.18 13.18 -11.23
C LYS A 80 4.64 14.02 -10.06
N ASN A 81 4.01 13.89 -8.89
CA ASN A 81 4.37 14.66 -7.72
C ASN A 81 5.75 14.25 -7.20
N SER A 82 6.64 15.25 -7.01
CA SER A 82 8.00 15.03 -6.57
C SER A 82 8.14 14.52 -5.12
N TRP A 83 7.08 14.55 -4.35
CA TRP A 83 7.06 14.03 -2.97
C TRP A 83 6.91 12.52 -2.89
N ILE A 84 6.59 11.86 -4.00
CA ILE A 84 6.56 10.39 -4.06
C ILE A 84 7.99 9.88 -4.17
N ASP A 85 8.32 8.90 -3.35
CA ASP A 85 9.64 8.28 -3.29
C ASP A 85 9.59 6.86 -3.87
N GLY A 86 10.12 6.72 -5.08
CA GLY A 86 10.15 5.44 -5.79
C GLY A 86 8.84 5.06 -6.46
N LYS A 87 8.64 3.76 -6.63
CA LYS A 87 7.45 3.21 -7.26
C LYS A 87 6.32 2.99 -6.26
N VAL A 88 5.11 2.92 -6.77
CA VAL A 88 3.90 2.68 -5.96
C VAL A 88 3.30 1.31 -6.30
N TYR A 89 2.58 0.74 -5.35
CA TYR A 89 1.74 -0.44 -5.56
C TYR A 89 0.30 0.01 -5.78
N ILE A 90 -0.38 -0.56 -6.78
CA ILE A 90 -1.77 -0.29 -7.06
C ILE A 90 -2.53 -1.62 -7.14
N LYS A 91 -3.61 -1.70 -6.37
CA LYS A 91 -4.58 -2.78 -6.43
C LYS A 91 -5.90 -2.19 -6.93
N ASP A 92 -6.42 -2.73 -8.01
CA ASP A 92 -7.74 -2.43 -8.54
C ASP A 92 -8.57 -3.72 -8.70
N CYS A 93 -9.81 -3.59 -9.10
CA CYS A 93 -10.70 -4.73 -9.39
C CYS A 93 -11.57 -4.42 -10.59
N GLU A 94 -12.30 -5.42 -11.09
CA GLU A 94 -13.16 -5.24 -12.25
C GLU A 94 -14.25 -4.20 -12.05
N ARG A 95 -14.76 -4.10 -10.82
CA ARG A 95 -15.81 -3.15 -10.45
C ARG A 95 -15.29 -1.70 -10.38
N LEU A 96 -14.02 -1.52 -10.06
CA LEU A 96 -13.40 -0.21 -9.90
C LEU A 96 -11.99 -0.26 -10.49
N LYS A 97 -11.87 -0.03 -11.78
CA LYS A 97 -10.61 -0.12 -12.51
C LYS A 97 -9.85 1.19 -12.54
N LEU A 98 -8.54 1.07 -12.49
CA LEU A 98 -7.65 2.17 -12.78
C LEU A 98 -7.71 2.51 -14.27
N ASN A 99 -8.03 3.76 -14.57
CA ASN A 99 -7.97 4.27 -15.93
C ASN A 99 -6.51 4.48 -16.35
N GLU A 100 -6.20 4.12 -17.60
CA GLU A 100 -4.88 4.38 -18.22
C GLU A 100 -3.69 3.71 -17.49
N LYS A 101 -3.88 2.53 -16.92
CA LYS A 101 -2.83 1.78 -16.21
C LYS A 101 -1.54 1.61 -17.02
N ASP A 102 -1.66 1.41 -18.33
CA ASP A 102 -0.51 1.22 -19.21
C ASP A 102 0.41 2.44 -19.31
N LYS A 103 -0.13 3.65 -19.13
CA LYS A 103 0.65 4.89 -19.17
C LYS A 103 1.56 5.11 -17.97
N ILE A 104 1.30 4.42 -16.87
CA ILE A 104 2.04 4.58 -15.61
C ILE A 104 2.78 3.30 -15.19
N LYS A 105 2.88 2.35 -16.10
CA LYS A 105 3.44 1.03 -15.84
C LYS A 105 4.88 1.06 -15.30
N ASP A 106 5.68 2.00 -15.74
CA ASP A 106 7.05 2.22 -15.27
C ASP A 106 7.16 2.76 -13.84
N LYS A 107 6.05 3.25 -13.29
CA LYS A 107 5.97 3.84 -11.93
C LYS A 107 5.30 2.92 -10.92
N ILE A 108 4.93 1.72 -11.33
CA ILE A 108 4.19 0.75 -10.52
C ILE A 108 5.05 -0.48 -10.28
N VAL A 109 5.00 -1.01 -9.06
CA VAL A 109 5.44 -2.38 -8.75
C VAL A 109 4.24 -3.32 -8.82
N ASP A 110 4.46 -4.51 -9.34
CA ASP A 110 3.39 -5.50 -9.55
C ASP A 110 3.08 -6.30 -8.28
N ASP A 111 4.03 -6.41 -7.38
CA ASP A 111 3.91 -7.20 -6.16
C ASP A 111 3.99 -6.34 -4.90
N TRP A 112 3.08 -6.61 -3.96
CA TRP A 112 3.05 -5.97 -2.64
C TRP A 112 4.35 -6.17 -1.85
N ASN A 113 4.90 -7.38 -1.87
CA ASN A 113 6.15 -7.67 -1.18
C ASN A 113 7.34 -6.90 -1.79
N GLU A 114 7.30 -6.65 -3.08
CA GLU A 114 8.30 -5.79 -3.74
C GLU A 114 8.23 -4.36 -3.21
N LEU A 115 7.03 -3.81 -3.05
CA LEU A 115 6.87 -2.49 -2.42
C LEU A 115 7.43 -2.49 -1.00
N LEU A 116 7.11 -3.48 -0.18
CA LEU A 116 7.60 -3.56 1.19
C LEU A 116 9.13 -3.61 1.25
N ARG A 117 9.77 -4.36 0.35
CA ARG A 117 11.24 -4.41 0.24
C ARG A 117 11.83 -3.06 -0.16
N GLU A 118 11.24 -2.36 -1.12
CA GLU A 118 11.72 -1.05 -1.57
C GLU A 118 11.66 0.00 -0.44
N ILE A 119 10.66 -0.05 0.41
CA ILE A 119 10.53 0.86 1.55
C ILE A 119 11.26 0.39 2.82
N GLY A 120 12.02 -0.71 2.73
CA GLY A 120 12.88 -1.20 3.80
C GLY A 120 12.19 -2.09 4.83
N ILE A 121 11.01 -2.64 4.52
CA ILE A 121 10.28 -3.57 5.41
C ILE A 121 10.59 -5.01 5.01
N LYS A 122 11.09 -5.81 5.95
CA LYS A 122 11.35 -7.22 5.72
C LYS A 122 10.06 -8.01 5.48
N THR A 123 10.09 -8.90 4.50
CA THR A 123 8.99 -9.80 4.18
C THR A 123 9.22 -11.19 4.77
N ASP A 124 8.16 -12.00 4.86
CA ASP A 124 8.26 -13.37 5.43
C ASP A 124 9.21 -14.26 4.63
N GLU A 125 9.40 -14.00 3.34
CA GLU A 125 10.35 -14.73 2.50
C GLU A 125 11.80 -14.49 2.93
N ASN A 126 12.12 -13.28 3.37
CA ASN A 126 13.45 -12.93 3.85
C ASN A 126 13.77 -13.54 5.22
N GLN A 127 12.74 -13.82 6.03
CA GLN A 127 12.94 -14.46 7.33
C GLN A 127 13.30 -15.94 7.22
N LYS A 128 12.92 -16.62 6.15
CA LYS A 128 13.28 -18.02 5.92
C LYS A 128 14.72 -18.23 5.45
N GLN A 129 15.34 -17.18 4.91
CA GLN A 129 16.74 -17.24 4.44
C GLN A 129 17.76 -16.93 5.55
N GLU A 130 17.36 -16.26 6.62
CA GLU A 130 18.22 -15.96 7.77
C GLU A 130 18.22 -17.07 8.85
N ASN A 131 17.39 -18.07 8.70
CA ASN A 131 17.34 -19.28 9.53
C ASN A 131 17.92 -20.49 8.81
#